data_58741a8d5a0556815ea0d9fa842f0dff
#
_entry.id   58741a8d5a0556815ea0d9fa842f0dff
#
_cell.length_a   1.000
_cell.length_b   1.000
_cell.length_c   1.000
_cell.angle_alpha   90.00
_cell.angle_beta   90.00
_cell.angle_gamma   90.00
#
_symmetry.space_group_name_H-M   'P 1'
#
loop_
_entity.id
_entity.type
_entity.pdbx_description
1 polymer ?
#
loop_
_entity_poly.entity_id
_entity_poly.type
_entity_poly.pdbx_seq_one_letter_code
_entity_poly.pdbx_strand_id
1 'polypeptide(L)'
;MDPLTHKPVGLVAILRKGLLAGTDPDCPSYWGEITDFDQRIVEAADIARVLWLTREQLWIKFSSAEQHQIAAWLLGVNTTVTPDNNWLLFPVIVNFVFDALGYVDVALTAPYRPSGYDQFKKDYLERGWFFDRPEGVDYYNAWGITYDIFWIHTLRPDFDRDFIVTVLEQSASLTAHLIGPKGIPIMGRSIGYRTAIPVPVIARSFIDKSAATQGMARRSMDVVWRYFVAHDCLRNGTLTQGYFESDPRFVDRYSGPGSTHWGLRSLVLAFMDRPGSPFWTAPEQPLPVEVADYRLDLPKLGWVIEGCKDTGRIAIHIPSNKGAAITLQAHTIFRQIGETILRRPLRPYNHAIKYECREYASDNPLNLAPPYRL
;
A
#
# COMPACT_ATOMS: atom_id res chain seq x y z
N MET A 1 5.89 24.36 -2.04
CA MET A 1 6.24 25.39 -3.06
C MET A 1 6.28 24.73 -4.41
N ASP A 2 5.79 25.37 -5.44
CA ASP A 2 5.88 24.90 -6.82
C ASP A 2 7.36 24.90 -7.24
N PRO A 3 7.94 23.77 -7.66
CA PRO A 3 9.37 23.70 -7.99
C PRO A 3 9.78 24.52 -9.20
N LEU A 4 8.84 24.88 -10.06
CA LEU A 4 9.10 25.67 -11.27
C LEU A 4 8.93 27.18 -11.04
N THR A 5 7.98 27.58 -10.20
CA THR A 5 7.62 28.99 -10.00
C THR A 5 8.04 29.53 -8.63
N HIS A 6 8.50 28.68 -7.72
CA HIS A 6 8.81 29.00 -6.30
C HIS A 6 7.67 29.69 -5.53
N LYS A 7 6.44 29.59 -6.03
CA LYS A 7 5.25 30.13 -5.37
C LYS A 7 4.60 29.09 -4.45
N PRO A 8 3.91 29.51 -3.39
CA PRO A 8 3.10 28.60 -2.59
C PRO A 8 2.09 27.88 -3.48
N VAL A 9 2.07 26.53 -3.42
CA VAL A 9 1.03 25.75 -4.09
C VAL A 9 -0.24 25.83 -3.24
N GLY A 10 -1.31 26.36 -3.80
CA GLY A 10 -2.63 26.38 -3.16
C GLY A 10 -3.29 24.99 -3.18
N LEU A 11 -2.69 24.01 -2.48
CA LEU A 11 -3.11 22.62 -2.52
C LEU A 11 -4.60 22.43 -2.22
N VAL A 12 -5.12 23.12 -1.20
CA VAL A 12 -6.55 23.06 -0.83
C VAL A 12 -7.44 23.51 -1.98
N ALA A 13 -7.06 24.59 -2.69
CA ALA A 13 -7.82 25.09 -3.83
C ALA A 13 -7.77 24.11 -5.02
N ILE A 14 -6.62 23.48 -5.25
CA ILE A 14 -6.47 22.43 -6.30
C ILE A 14 -7.34 21.23 -5.97
N LEU A 15 -7.29 20.72 -4.74
CA LEU A 15 -8.11 19.59 -4.30
C LEU A 15 -9.59 19.93 -4.39
N ARG A 16 -10.01 21.12 -3.92
CA ARG A 16 -11.40 21.56 -4.04
C ARG A 16 -11.88 21.55 -5.49
N LYS A 17 -11.11 22.18 -6.38
CA LYS A 17 -11.44 22.23 -7.81
C LYS A 17 -11.51 20.86 -8.42
N GLY A 18 -10.54 19.98 -8.11
CA GLY A 18 -10.48 18.62 -8.64
C GLY A 18 -11.65 17.75 -8.19
N LEU A 19 -12.02 17.82 -6.90
CA LEU A 19 -13.16 17.08 -6.36
C LEU A 19 -14.47 17.53 -7.01
N LEU A 20 -14.74 18.82 -7.07
CA LEU A 20 -15.98 19.33 -7.67
C LEU A 20 -16.07 19.00 -9.16
N ALA A 21 -14.99 19.22 -9.92
CA ALA A 21 -14.99 18.93 -11.35
C ALA A 21 -15.05 17.41 -11.66
N GLY A 22 -14.38 16.59 -10.83
CA GLY A 22 -14.32 15.15 -11.04
C GLY A 22 -15.62 14.41 -10.68
N THR A 23 -16.41 14.96 -9.76
CA THR A 23 -17.67 14.36 -9.30
C THR A 23 -18.93 14.98 -9.95
N ASP A 24 -18.77 15.96 -10.82
CA ASP A 24 -19.87 16.63 -11.55
C ASP A 24 -20.07 15.98 -12.91
N PRO A 25 -21.21 15.29 -13.17
CA PRO A 25 -21.48 14.65 -14.46
C PRO A 25 -21.54 15.63 -15.64
N ASP A 26 -21.86 16.89 -15.38
CA ASP A 26 -21.94 17.92 -16.42
C ASP A 26 -20.57 18.57 -16.72
N CYS A 27 -19.55 18.28 -15.92
CA CYS A 27 -18.21 18.82 -16.12
C CYS A 27 -17.42 17.98 -17.15
N PRO A 28 -16.72 18.62 -18.13
CA PRO A 28 -15.84 17.89 -19.06
C PRO A 28 -14.71 17.10 -18.39
N SER A 29 -14.40 17.39 -17.14
CA SER A 29 -13.41 16.67 -16.33
C SER A 29 -14.03 15.63 -15.40
N TYR A 30 -15.28 15.25 -15.61
CA TYR A 30 -15.95 14.21 -14.85
C TYR A 30 -15.17 12.88 -14.87
N TRP A 31 -15.00 12.26 -13.72
CA TRP A 31 -14.27 11.00 -13.61
C TRP A 31 -15.03 9.79 -14.17
N GLY A 32 -16.30 9.96 -14.50
CA GLY A 32 -17.20 8.90 -14.92
C GLY A 32 -17.84 8.17 -13.74
N GLU A 33 -18.88 7.41 -14.02
CA GLU A 33 -19.56 6.58 -13.02
C GLU A 33 -18.67 5.43 -12.55
N ILE A 34 -18.79 5.06 -11.28
CA ILE A 34 -18.16 3.86 -10.74
C ILE A 34 -19.01 2.66 -11.14
N THR A 35 -18.39 1.65 -11.75
CA THR A 35 -19.07 0.43 -12.22
C THR A 35 -18.44 -0.82 -11.60
N ASP A 36 -19.01 -1.99 -11.88
CA ASP A 36 -18.50 -3.27 -11.38
C ASP A 36 -17.03 -3.51 -11.79
N PHE A 37 -16.22 -4.00 -10.86
CA PHE A 37 -14.80 -4.30 -11.05
C PHE A 37 -13.96 -3.10 -11.52
N ASP A 38 -14.42 -1.88 -11.32
CA ASP A 38 -13.80 -0.65 -11.79
C ASP A 38 -12.67 -0.20 -10.85
N GLN A 39 -11.57 0.25 -11.43
CA GLN A 39 -10.45 0.85 -10.67
C GLN A 39 -10.90 2.05 -9.83
N ARG A 40 -11.97 2.77 -10.24
CA ARG A 40 -12.52 3.89 -9.47
C ARG A 40 -13.01 3.49 -8.08
N ILE A 41 -13.33 2.21 -7.84
CA ILE A 41 -13.66 1.70 -6.49
C ILE A 41 -12.44 1.85 -5.58
N VAL A 42 -11.24 1.56 -6.09
CA VAL A 42 -9.97 1.71 -5.36
C VAL A 42 -9.65 3.18 -5.11
N GLU A 43 -9.78 3.99 -6.17
CA GLU A 43 -9.52 5.44 -6.11
C GLU A 43 -10.50 6.15 -5.16
N ALA A 44 -11.76 5.72 -5.11
CA ALA A 44 -12.75 6.27 -4.19
C ALA A 44 -12.32 6.14 -2.73
N ALA A 45 -11.71 5.02 -2.35
CA ALA A 45 -11.21 4.85 -0.98
C ALA A 45 -10.04 5.79 -0.66
N ASP A 46 -9.12 6.01 -1.60
CA ASP A 46 -8.01 6.96 -1.40
C ASP A 46 -8.51 8.40 -1.39
N ILE A 47 -9.47 8.78 -2.25
CA ILE A 47 -10.11 10.10 -2.24
C ILE A 47 -10.87 10.34 -0.93
N ALA A 48 -11.60 9.34 -0.44
CA ALA A 48 -12.30 9.44 0.85
C ALA A 48 -11.32 9.69 2.01
N ARG A 49 -10.17 9.00 2.04
CA ARG A 49 -9.10 9.27 3.02
C ARG A 49 -8.59 10.69 2.94
N VAL A 50 -8.40 11.23 1.73
CA VAL A 50 -8.00 12.63 1.52
C VAL A 50 -9.04 13.59 2.09
N LEU A 51 -10.33 13.33 1.89
CA LEU A 51 -11.41 14.13 2.49
C LEU A 51 -11.33 14.15 4.02
N TRP A 52 -11.13 12.97 4.63
CA TRP A 52 -10.99 12.88 6.08
C TRP A 52 -9.73 13.59 6.61
N LEU A 53 -8.60 13.42 5.93
CA LEU A 53 -7.34 14.08 6.31
C LEU A 53 -7.43 15.60 6.18
N THR A 54 -8.18 16.09 5.23
CA THR A 54 -8.34 17.52 4.94
C THR A 54 -9.68 18.10 5.42
N ARG A 55 -10.41 17.39 6.30
CA ARG A 55 -11.77 17.75 6.71
C ARG A 55 -11.90 19.18 7.22
N GLU A 56 -10.96 19.63 8.04
CA GLU A 56 -10.97 20.98 8.62
C GLU A 56 -10.68 22.08 7.58
N GLN A 57 -9.88 21.76 6.56
CA GLN A 57 -9.48 22.71 5.53
C GLN A 57 -10.41 22.69 4.32
N LEU A 58 -11.08 21.57 4.07
CA LEU A 58 -11.79 21.31 2.82
C LEU A 58 -13.25 20.90 3.05
N TRP A 59 -13.50 19.74 3.74
CA TRP A 59 -14.85 19.16 3.85
C TRP A 59 -15.87 20.09 4.49
N ILE A 60 -15.55 20.69 5.64
CA ILE A 60 -16.47 21.61 6.35
C ILE A 60 -16.73 22.92 5.61
N LYS A 61 -15.97 23.21 4.56
CA LYS A 61 -16.11 24.44 3.75
C LYS A 61 -16.89 24.22 2.45
N PHE A 62 -17.24 22.99 2.15
CA PHE A 62 -18.18 22.70 1.08
C PHE A 62 -19.62 23.07 1.53
N SER A 63 -20.39 23.61 0.61
CA SER A 63 -21.86 23.73 0.81
C SER A 63 -22.50 22.35 0.88
N SER A 64 -23.71 22.24 1.43
CA SER A 64 -24.44 20.98 1.48
C SER A 64 -24.65 20.34 0.10
N ALA A 65 -24.85 21.16 -0.94
CA ALA A 65 -24.97 20.65 -2.32
C ALA A 65 -23.67 20.07 -2.83
N GLU A 66 -22.53 20.73 -2.58
CA GLU A 66 -21.21 20.24 -2.96
C GLU A 66 -20.82 18.96 -2.18
N GLN A 67 -21.16 18.91 -0.87
CA GLN A 67 -20.96 17.71 -0.06
C GLN A 67 -21.80 16.55 -0.61
N HIS A 68 -23.06 16.79 -0.96
CA HIS A 68 -23.93 15.76 -1.56
C HIS A 68 -23.39 15.28 -2.90
N GLN A 69 -22.96 16.16 -3.79
CA GLN A 69 -22.37 15.81 -5.08
C GLN A 69 -21.15 14.88 -4.91
N ILE A 70 -20.21 15.23 -4.03
CA ILE A 70 -19.00 14.44 -3.76
C ILE A 70 -19.38 13.10 -3.11
N ALA A 71 -20.31 13.12 -2.15
CA ALA A 71 -20.77 11.92 -1.47
C ALA A 71 -21.49 10.97 -2.42
N ALA A 72 -22.36 11.49 -3.29
CA ALA A 72 -23.08 10.69 -4.29
C ALA A 72 -22.12 9.92 -5.20
N TRP A 73 -21.04 10.56 -5.65
CA TRP A 73 -20.04 9.90 -6.46
C TRP A 73 -19.30 8.83 -5.67
N LEU A 74 -18.74 9.18 -4.49
CA LEU A 74 -17.91 8.25 -3.69
C LEU A 74 -18.71 7.06 -3.16
N LEU A 75 -19.93 7.28 -2.68
CA LEU A 75 -20.82 6.23 -2.18
C LEU A 75 -21.41 5.37 -3.31
N GLY A 76 -21.20 5.73 -4.57
CA GLY A 76 -21.49 4.88 -5.72
C GLY A 76 -20.82 3.50 -5.64
N VAL A 77 -19.74 3.35 -4.87
CA VAL A 77 -19.12 2.05 -4.59
C VAL A 77 -20.08 1.06 -3.91
N ASN A 78 -21.14 1.53 -3.25
CA ASN A 78 -22.09 0.69 -2.54
C ASN A 78 -23.01 -0.13 -3.47
N THR A 79 -23.12 0.28 -4.73
CA THR A 79 -23.97 -0.38 -5.73
C THR A 79 -23.17 -1.26 -6.70
N THR A 80 -21.85 -1.37 -6.50
CA THR A 80 -20.94 -2.08 -7.41
C THR A 80 -20.48 -3.42 -6.86
N VAL A 81 -20.09 -4.32 -7.77
CA VAL A 81 -19.45 -5.59 -7.45
C VAL A 81 -17.95 -5.42 -7.41
N THR A 82 -17.33 -5.89 -6.36
CA THR A 82 -15.86 -5.95 -6.21
C THR A 82 -15.34 -7.37 -6.45
N PRO A 83 -14.06 -7.55 -6.84
CA PRO A 83 -13.40 -8.84 -6.72
C PRO A 83 -13.43 -9.36 -5.27
N ASP A 84 -13.49 -10.70 -5.11
CA ASP A 84 -13.47 -11.36 -3.80
C ASP A 84 -12.01 -11.43 -3.27
N ASN A 85 -11.47 -10.29 -2.89
CA ASN A 85 -10.12 -10.11 -2.35
C ASN A 85 -10.06 -8.83 -1.50
N ASN A 86 -8.88 -8.23 -1.35
CA ASN A 86 -8.69 -6.98 -0.60
C ASN A 86 -9.61 -5.82 -1.04
N TRP A 87 -10.16 -5.84 -2.26
CA TRP A 87 -11.10 -4.81 -2.73
C TRP A 87 -12.37 -4.73 -1.88
N LEU A 88 -12.74 -5.80 -1.19
CA LEU A 88 -13.86 -5.81 -0.24
C LEU A 88 -13.71 -4.76 0.87
N LEU A 89 -12.50 -4.28 1.15
CA LEU A 89 -12.23 -3.26 2.17
C LEU A 89 -12.51 -1.83 1.68
N PHE A 90 -12.51 -1.56 0.37
CA PHE A 90 -12.66 -0.19 -0.14
C PHE A 90 -14.04 0.42 0.14
N PRO A 91 -15.17 -0.27 -0.13
CA PRO A 91 -16.48 0.24 0.26
C PRO A 91 -16.61 0.46 1.78
N VAL A 92 -15.99 -0.41 2.61
CA VAL A 92 -15.97 -0.25 4.07
C VAL A 92 -15.33 1.09 4.45
N ILE A 93 -14.17 1.39 3.87
CA ILE A 93 -13.43 2.63 4.15
C ILE A 93 -14.22 3.85 3.72
N VAL A 94 -14.81 3.83 2.52
CA VAL A 94 -15.61 4.96 2.02
C VAL A 94 -16.77 5.26 2.98
N ASN A 95 -17.53 4.24 3.39
CA ASN A 95 -18.64 4.43 4.31
C ASN A 95 -18.18 4.92 5.69
N PHE A 96 -17.10 4.36 6.24
CA PHE A 96 -16.58 4.79 7.54
C PHE A 96 -16.03 6.22 7.52
N VAL A 97 -15.49 6.66 6.38
CA VAL A 97 -15.10 8.07 6.21
C VAL A 97 -16.32 8.98 6.29
N PHE A 98 -17.41 8.68 5.58
CA PHE A 98 -18.61 9.52 5.64
C PHE A 98 -19.26 9.52 7.02
N ASP A 99 -19.29 8.37 7.71
CA ASP A 99 -19.69 8.31 9.12
C ASP A 99 -18.82 9.25 9.99
N ALA A 100 -17.50 9.19 9.84
CA ALA A 100 -16.56 10.01 10.62
C ALA A 100 -16.60 11.51 10.25
N LEU A 101 -17.06 11.85 9.05
CA LEU A 101 -17.34 13.21 8.61
C LEU A 101 -18.72 13.75 9.08
N GLY A 102 -19.53 12.91 9.72
CA GLY A 102 -20.88 13.24 10.14
C GLY A 102 -21.86 13.42 9.00
N TYR A 103 -21.57 12.86 7.82
CA TYR A 103 -22.46 12.94 6.66
C TYR A 103 -23.47 11.78 6.69
N VAL A 104 -24.75 12.13 6.66
CA VAL A 104 -25.85 11.15 6.70
C VAL A 104 -26.73 11.32 5.47
N ASP A 105 -26.76 10.30 4.64
CA ASP A 105 -27.72 10.16 3.53
C ASP A 105 -28.14 8.69 3.42
N VAL A 106 -29.36 8.41 3.85
CA VAL A 106 -29.89 7.05 3.90
C VAL A 106 -29.98 6.41 2.50
N ALA A 107 -30.31 7.19 1.48
CA ALA A 107 -30.44 6.66 0.12
C ALA A 107 -29.09 6.19 -0.45
N LEU A 108 -28.02 6.94 -0.17
CA LEU A 108 -26.67 6.62 -0.63
C LEU A 108 -26.01 5.50 0.19
N THR A 109 -26.33 5.38 1.48
CA THR A 109 -25.73 4.39 2.37
C THR A 109 -26.49 3.07 2.43
N ALA A 110 -27.80 3.06 2.16
CA ALA A 110 -28.65 1.85 2.23
C ALA A 110 -28.13 0.66 1.39
N PRO A 111 -27.51 0.84 0.20
CA PRO A 111 -26.94 -0.27 -0.57
C PRO A 111 -25.70 -0.90 0.07
N TYR A 112 -25.03 -0.22 1.02
CA TYR A 112 -23.80 -0.73 1.65
C TYR A 112 -24.04 -2.10 2.33
N ARG A 113 -23.09 -3.00 2.13
CA ARG A 113 -23.12 -4.35 2.70
C ARG A 113 -21.87 -4.57 3.57
N PRO A 114 -22.01 -4.54 4.92
CA PRO A 114 -20.91 -4.83 5.84
C PRO A 114 -20.28 -6.22 5.63
N SER A 115 -21.03 -7.15 5.04
CA SER A 115 -20.56 -8.53 4.76
C SER A 115 -19.27 -8.62 3.95
N GLY A 116 -18.87 -7.57 3.23
CA GLY A 116 -17.59 -7.53 2.53
C GLY A 116 -16.40 -7.66 3.49
N TYR A 117 -16.44 -6.96 4.62
CA TYR A 117 -15.42 -7.10 5.67
C TYR A 117 -15.41 -8.53 6.25
N ASP A 118 -16.57 -9.07 6.59
CA ASP A 118 -16.68 -10.43 7.15
C ASP A 118 -16.20 -11.49 6.16
N GLN A 119 -16.41 -11.28 4.86
CA GLN A 119 -15.91 -12.15 3.82
C GLN A 119 -14.39 -12.06 3.73
N PHE A 120 -13.82 -10.86 3.69
CA PHE A 120 -12.37 -10.66 3.67
C PHE A 120 -11.68 -11.25 4.91
N LYS A 121 -12.30 -11.11 6.10
CA LYS A 121 -11.77 -11.64 7.36
C LYS A 121 -11.54 -13.16 7.33
N LYS A 122 -12.31 -13.92 6.52
CA LYS A 122 -12.15 -15.38 6.38
C LYS A 122 -10.83 -15.77 5.71
N ASP A 123 -10.20 -14.87 5.00
CA ASP A 123 -8.92 -15.08 4.35
C ASP A 123 -7.70 -14.87 5.27
N TYR A 124 -7.95 -14.57 6.55
CA TYR A 124 -6.89 -14.49 7.56
C TYR A 124 -6.15 -15.81 7.70
N LEU A 125 -4.83 -15.75 7.66
CA LEU A 125 -3.95 -16.91 7.81
C LEU A 125 -3.28 -16.93 9.18
N GLU A 126 -2.22 -16.14 9.33
CA GLU A 126 -1.47 -16.00 10.58
C GLU A 126 -0.62 -14.72 10.57
N ARG A 127 -0.16 -14.31 11.75
CA ARG A 127 0.75 -13.18 11.92
C ARG A 127 0.27 -11.89 11.30
N GLY A 128 -1.05 -11.67 11.24
CA GLY A 128 -1.65 -10.47 10.68
C GLY A 128 -1.67 -10.42 9.14
N TRP A 129 -1.41 -11.53 8.47
CA TRP A 129 -1.42 -11.62 7.02
C TRP A 129 -2.53 -12.51 6.49
N PHE A 130 -2.98 -12.20 5.28
CA PHE A 130 -4.15 -12.78 4.62
C PHE A 130 -3.77 -13.41 3.29
N PHE A 131 -4.56 -14.39 2.87
CA PHE A 131 -4.56 -14.87 1.50
C PHE A 131 -5.30 -13.86 0.62
N ASP A 132 -4.65 -13.31 -0.39
CA ASP A 132 -5.25 -12.32 -1.28
C ASP A 132 -5.43 -12.91 -2.68
N ARG A 133 -6.68 -13.20 -3.01
CA ARG A 133 -7.04 -13.89 -4.26
C ARG A 133 -6.83 -13.02 -5.48
N PRO A 134 -6.43 -13.60 -6.62
CA PRO A 134 -6.05 -15.02 -6.82
C PRO A 134 -4.56 -15.29 -6.57
N GLU A 135 -3.75 -14.27 -6.28
CA GLU A 135 -2.29 -14.38 -6.25
C GLU A 135 -1.74 -15.16 -5.05
N GLY A 136 -2.39 -15.05 -3.90
CA GLY A 136 -1.96 -15.70 -2.67
C GLY A 136 -1.37 -14.74 -1.64
N VAL A 137 -0.24 -15.11 -1.03
CA VAL A 137 0.39 -14.32 0.02
C VAL A 137 1.60 -13.58 -0.55
N ASP A 138 1.58 -12.27 -0.43
CA ASP A 138 2.70 -11.41 -0.83
C ASP A 138 2.73 -10.12 0.00
N TYR A 139 3.64 -9.22 -0.35
CA TYR A 139 3.82 -7.94 0.32
C TYR A 139 2.64 -6.97 0.18
N TYR A 140 1.62 -7.31 -0.64
CA TYR A 140 0.39 -6.53 -0.67
C TYR A 140 -0.28 -6.49 0.71
N ASN A 141 -0.03 -7.53 1.53
CA ASN A 141 -0.39 -7.54 2.95
C ASN A 141 0.20 -6.35 3.72
N ALA A 142 1.46 -5.99 3.47
CA ALA A 142 2.10 -4.88 4.18
C ALA A 142 1.60 -3.52 3.69
N TRP A 143 1.64 -3.26 2.37
CA TRP A 143 1.38 -1.92 1.84
C TRP A 143 -0.05 -1.63 1.39
N GLY A 144 -0.89 -2.66 1.24
CA GLY A 144 -2.31 -2.55 0.90
C GLY A 144 -3.20 -2.89 2.08
N ILE A 145 -3.26 -4.17 2.42
CA ILE A 145 -4.22 -4.73 3.38
C ILE A 145 -4.04 -4.12 4.78
N THR A 146 -2.83 -4.13 5.33
CA THR A 146 -2.60 -3.57 6.67
C THR A 146 -2.86 -2.05 6.69
N TYR A 147 -2.58 -1.35 5.59
CA TYR A 147 -2.94 0.07 5.45
C TYR A 147 -4.46 0.27 5.54
N ASP A 148 -5.23 -0.54 4.85
CA ASP A 148 -6.69 -0.45 4.87
C ASP A 148 -7.27 -0.80 6.26
N ILE A 149 -6.77 -1.85 6.90
CA ILE A 149 -7.15 -2.25 8.27
C ILE A 149 -6.81 -1.14 9.28
N PHE A 150 -5.64 -0.49 9.15
CA PHE A 150 -5.28 0.67 9.96
C PHE A 150 -6.29 1.81 9.80
N TRP A 151 -6.73 2.10 8.57
CA TRP A 151 -7.73 3.12 8.33
C TRP A 151 -9.09 2.76 8.92
N ILE A 152 -9.53 1.50 8.80
CA ILE A 152 -10.76 1.02 9.45
C ILE A 152 -10.69 1.28 10.95
N HIS A 153 -9.59 0.91 11.61
CA HIS A 153 -9.38 1.17 13.04
C HIS A 153 -9.37 2.67 13.37
N THR A 154 -8.73 3.47 12.54
CA THR A 154 -8.63 4.93 12.76
C THR A 154 -10.00 5.61 12.68
N LEU A 155 -10.84 5.20 11.72
CA LEU A 155 -12.16 5.76 11.48
C LEU A 155 -13.22 5.24 12.48
N ARG A 156 -13.13 3.97 12.85
CA ARG A 156 -14.08 3.28 13.74
C ARG A 156 -13.32 2.40 14.74
N PRO A 157 -12.73 3.00 15.81
CA PRO A 157 -11.87 2.27 16.76
C PRO A 157 -12.55 1.09 17.48
N ASP A 158 -13.87 1.13 17.61
CA ASP A 158 -14.64 0.08 18.27
C ASP A 158 -15.08 -1.05 17.33
N PHE A 159 -14.94 -0.84 16.02
CA PHE A 159 -15.34 -1.84 15.03
C PHE A 159 -14.37 -3.02 15.03
N ASP A 160 -14.85 -4.21 15.35
CA ASP A 160 -14.08 -5.48 15.44
C ASP A 160 -12.68 -5.29 16.09
N ARG A 161 -12.64 -4.46 17.13
CA ARG A 161 -11.44 -3.90 17.73
C ARG A 161 -10.39 -4.94 18.05
N ASP A 162 -10.78 -6.03 18.72
CA ASP A 162 -9.83 -7.03 19.22
C ASP A 162 -9.13 -7.77 18.06
N PHE A 163 -9.88 -8.10 17.03
CA PHE A 163 -9.30 -8.72 15.82
C PHE A 163 -8.38 -7.74 15.09
N ILE A 164 -8.83 -6.51 14.85
CA ILE A 164 -8.07 -5.50 14.11
C ILE A 164 -6.77 -5.15 14.84
N VAL A 165 -6.82 -4.92 16.15
CA VAL A 165 -5.62 -4.63 16.95
C VAL A 165 -4.65 -5.81 16.88
N THR A 166 -5.14 -7.04 17.04
CA THR A 166 -4.32 -8.26 16.92
C THR A 166 -3.63 -8.35 15.56
N VAL A 167 -4.39 -8.09 14.48
CA VAL A 167 -3.85 -8.08 13.10
C VAL A 167 -2.74 -7.03 12.95
N LEU A 168 -2.97 -5.80 13.40
CA LEU A 168 -2.00 -4.71 13.30
C LEU A 168 -0.72 -5.00 14.08
N GLU A 169 -0.83 -5.53 15.31
CA GLU A 169 0.33 -5.90 16.14
C GLU A 169 1.13 -7.04 15.52
N GLN A 170 0.45 -8.08 15.06
CA GLN A 170 1.09 -9.25 14.46
C GLN A 170 1.73 -8.93 13.11
N SER A 171 1.04 -8.17 12.25
CA SER A 171 1.58 -7.72 10.97
C SER A 171 2.81 -6.83 11.15
N ALA A 172 2.79 -5.94 12.15
CA ALA A 172 3.95 -5.12 12.48
C ALA A 172 5.14 -5.97 12.93
N SER A 173 4.90 -6.95 13.80
CA SER A 173 5.94 -7.86 14.26
C SER A 173 6.55 -8.66 13.12
N LEU A 174 5.73 -9.25 12.25
CA LEU A 174 6.22 -10.00 11.09
C LEU A 174 6.99 -9.11 10.13
N THR A 175 6.43 -7.94 9.80
CA THR A 175 7.03 -7.02 8.83
C THR A 175 8.37 -6.45 9.30
N ALA A 176 8.54 -6.22 10.61
CA ALA A 176 9.84 -5.80 11.16
C ALA A 176 10.96 -6.82 10.87
N HIS A 177 10.64 -8.11 10.78
CA HIS A 177 11.60 -9.16 10.39
C HIS A 177 11.87 -9.23 8.88
N LEU A 178 11.15 -8.46 8.07
CA LEU A 178 11.33 -8.38 6.61
C LEU A 178 12.07 -7.10 6.17
N ILE A 179 12.44 -6.24 7.11
CA ILE A 179 13.10 -4.94 6.85
C ILE A 179 14.51 -4.98 7.41
N GLY A 180 15.49 -4.59 6.59
CA GLY A 180 16.87 -4.47 7.01
C GLY A 180 17.64 -3.35 6.31
N PRO A 181 18.81 -2.97 6.86
CA PRO A 181 19.66 -1.92 6.30
C PRO A 181 20.16 -2.20 4.87
N LYS A 182 20.12 -3.45 4.46
CA LYS A 182 20.51 -3.92 3.12
C LYS A 182 19.33 -4.26 2.23
N GLY A 183 18.16 -3.68 2.48
CA GLY A 183 16.96 -3.87 1.67
C GLY A 183 15.99 -4.90 2.24
N ILE A 184 15.12 -5.38 1.38
CA ILE A 184 14.03 -6.30 1.71
C ILE A 184 14.02 -7.51 0.77
N PRO A 185 13.69 -8.71 1.24
CA PRO A 185 13.56 -9.90 0.40
C PRO A 185 12.23 -9.84 -0.37
N ILE A 186 12.19 -9.08 -1.46
CA ILE A 186 10.94 -8.77 -2.15
C ILE A 186 10.42 -9.92 -3.01
N MET A 187 9.14 -10.18 -2.93
CA MET A 187 8.38 -11.11 -3.77
C MET A 187 6.97 -10.57 -4.06
N GLY A 188 6.29 -11.23 -4.99
CA GLY A 188 4.90 -10.92 -5.31
C GLY A 188 4.72 -9.73 -6.24
N ARG A 189 3.51 -9.23 -6.26
CA ARG A 189 3.08 -8.11 -7.11
C ARG A 189 3.41 -6.76 -6.47
N SER A 190 3.26 -5.72 -7.29
CA SER A 190 3.30 -4.31 -6.84
C SER A 190 4.64 -3.89 -6.23
N ILE A 191 5.73 -4.41 -6.80
CA ILE A 191 7.11 -4.12 -6.36
C ILE A 191 7.39 -2.61 -6.32
N GLY A 192 6.76 -1.83 -7.19
CA GLY A 192 6.84 -0.38 -7.19
C GLY A 192 6.38 0.29 -5.88
N TYR A 193 5.65 -0.43 -5.01
CA TYR A 193 5.17 0.10 -3.71
C TYR A 193 6.13 -0.17 -2.55
N ARG A 194 7.32 -0.70 -2.80
CA ARG A 194 8.31 -1.17 -1.82
C ARG A 194 8.61 -0.22 -0.67
N THR A 195 8.55 1.09 -0.91
CA THR A 195 8.78 2.11 0.13
C THR A 195 7.62 2.20 1.13
N ALA A 196 6.50 1.53 0.88
CA ALA A 196 5.39 1.43 1.82
C ALA A 196 5.49 0.21 2.78
N ILE A 197 6.52 -0.64 2.66
CA ILE A 197 6.67 -1.79 3.57
C ILE A 197 6.68 -1.40 5.06
N PRO A 198 7.14 -0.22 5.52
CA PRO A 198 7.07 0.16 6.93
C PRO A 198 5.66 0.38 7.47
N VAL A 199 4.63 0.43 6.61
CA VAL A 199 3.24 0.71 7.02
C VAL A 199 2.78 -0.08 8.23
N PRO A 200 2.94 -1.42 8.34
CA PRO A 200 2.49 -2.15 9.52
C PRO A 200 3.20 -1.71 10.81
N VAL A 201 4.52 -1.48 10.73
CA VAL A 201 5.31 -1.08 11.91
C VAL A 201 4.93 0.33 12.37
N ILE A 202 4.68 1.25 11.42
CA ILE A 202 4.20 2.60 11.72
C ILE A 202 2.77 2.54 12.25
N ALA A 203 1.87 1.74 11.67
CA ALA A 203 0.49 1.58 12.13
C ALA A 203 0.42 1.14 13.59
N ARG A 204 1.27 0.20 14.03
CA ARG A 204 1.37 -0.21 15.41
C ARG A 204 1.70 0.96 16.35
N SER A 205 2.52 1.92 15.93
CA SER A 205 2.89 3.07 16.75
C SER A 205 1.71 4.00 17.08
N PHE A 206 0.59 3.89 16.39
CA PHE A 206 -0.65 4.58 16.74
C PHE A 206 -1.41 3.90 17.87
N ILE A 207 -1.22 2.60 18.04
CA ILE A 207 -1.86 1.77 19.08
C ILE A 207 -1.00 1.71 20.33
N ASP A 208 0.28 1.34 20.18
CA ASP A 208 1.26 1.28 21.26
C ASP A 208 2.16 2.52 21.25
N LYS A 209 1.97 3.39 22.23
CA LYS A 209 2.72 4.65 22.39
C LYS A 209 4.03 4.51 23.17
N SER A 210 4.48 3.29 23.46
CA SER A 210 5.78 3.07 24.10
C SER A 210 6.93 3.62 23.28
N ALA A 211 7.97 4.12 23.93
CA ALA A 211 9.16 4.65 23.25
C ALA A 211 9.84 3.59 22.36
N ALA A 212 9.77 2.32 22.75
CA ALA A 212 10.32 1.21 21.98
C ALA A 212 9.58 1.04 20.64
N THR A 213 8.24 1.02 20.66
CA THR A 213 7.43 0.89 19.45
C THR A 213 7.58 2.12 18.55
N GLN A 214 7.57 3.33 19.11
CA GLN A 214 7.79 4.56 18.35
C GLN A 214 9.17 4.56 17.66
N GLY A 215 10.22 4.20 18.42
CA GLY A 215 11.60 4.15 17.90
C GLY A 215 11.78 3.09 16.80
N MET A 216 11.15 1.92 16.93
CA MET A 216 11.19 0.88 15.90
C MET A 216 10.43 1.31 14.63
N ALA A 217 9.28 1.95 14.77
CA ALA A 217 8.52 2.48 13.64
C ALA A 217 9.34 3.54 12.88
N ARG A 218 9.97 4.46 13.59
CA ARG A 218 10.88 5.45 12.99
C ARG A 218 12.06 4.80 12.30
N ARG A 219 12.73 3.81 12.94
CA ARG A 219 13.85 3.07 12.36
C ARG A 219 13.45 2.35 11.08
N SER A 220 12.31 1.67 11.07
CA SER A 220 11.82 0.96 9.89
C SER A 220 11.61 1.90 8.70
N MET A 221 11.04 3.08 8.93
CA MET A 221 10.84 4.09 7.91
C MET A 221 12.19 4.64 7.41
N ASP A 222 13.10 5.03 8.32
CA ASP A 222 14.39 5.61 7.97
C ASP A 222 15.23 4.65 7.14
N VAL A 223 15.35 3.39 7.58
CA VAL A 223 16.13 2.36 6.87
C VAL A 223 15.61 2.15 5.45
N VAL A 224 14.30 1.98 5.28
CA VAL A 224 13.69 1.70 3.97
C VAL A 224 13.87 2.89 3.03
N TRP A 225 13.52 4.09 3.50
CA TRP A 225 13.61 5.27 2.62
C TRP A 225 15.05 5.61 2.27
N ARG A 226 16.00 5.58 3.23
CA ARG A 226 17.43 5.81 2.94
C ARG A 226 17.98 4.80 1.96
N TYR A 227 17.65 3.50 2.18
CA TYR A 227 18.12 2.45 1.29
C TYR A 227 17.66 2.68 -0.14
N PHE A 228 16.37 2.85 -0.37
CA PHE A 228 15.84 2.99 -1.72
C PHE A 228 16.19 4.32 -2.38
N VAL A 229 16.26 5.41 -1.62
CA VAL A 229 16.72 6.71 -2.15
C VAL A 229 18.20 6.64 -2.58
N ALA A 230 19.06 6.01 -1.78
CA ALA A 230 20.45 5.80 -2.14
C ALA A 230 20.66 4.92 -3.38
N HIS A 231 19.63 4.14 -3.76
CA HIS A 231 19.62 3.28 -4.95
C HIS A 231 18.68 3.81 -6.06
N ASP A 232 18.59 5.12 -6.21
CA ASP A 232 17.88 5.78 -7.33
C ASP A 232 16.40 5.42 -7.50
N CYS A 233 15.69 5.15 -6.39
CA CYS A 233 14.26 4.88 -6.44
C CYS A 233 13.41 6.09 -6.85
N LEU A 234 14.00 7.27 -6.92
CA LEU A 234 13.35 8.51 -7.32
C LEU A 234 13.96 9.02 -8.63
N ARG A 235 13.13 9.19 -9.65
CA ARG A 235 13.51 9.82 -10.92
C ARG A 235 12.46 10.84 -11.33
N ASN A 236 12.91 12.02 -11.78
CA ASN A 236 12.03 13.10 -12.23
C ASN A 236 10.92 13.44 -11.20
N GLY A 237 11.24 13.38 -9.91
CA GLY A 237 10.31 13.69 -8.83
C GLY A 237 9.27 12.61 -8.53
N THR A 238 9.38 11.41 -9.12
CA THR A 238 8.46 10.29 -8.88
C THR A 238 9.19 9.02 -8.48
N LEU A 239 8.49 8.11 -7.79
CA LEU A 239 9.01 6.78 -7.48
C LEU A 239 9.08 5.94 -8.76
N THR A 240 10.17 5.20 -8.91
CA THR A 240 10.40 4.28 -10.03
C THR A 240 9.52 3.04 -9.94
N GLN A 241 9.21 2.44 -11.10
CA GLN A 241 8.38 1.24 -11.23
C GLN A 241 9.23 -0.05 -11.23
N GLY A 242 9.99 -0.30 -10.18
CA GLY A 242 10.82 -1.50 -10.04
C GLY A 242 11.36 -1.63 -8.63
N TYR A 243 12.35 -2.47 -8.40
CA TYR A 243 12.99 -2.57 -7.09
C TYR A 243 13.88 -1.35 -6.81
N PHE A 244 14.75 -0.98 -7.75
CA PHE A 244 15.53 0.27 -7.72
C PHE A 244 15.01 1.22 -8.78
N GLU A 245 15.48 1.09 -10.00
CA GLU A 245 15.00 1.83 -11.16
C GLU A 245 13.72 1.21 -11.76
N SER A 246 13.14 1.88 -12.75
CA SER A 246 11.97 1.34 -13.45
C SER A 246 12.37 0.16 -14.31
N ASP A 247 11.75 -1.00 -14.06
CA ASP A 247 11.97 -2.22 -14.80
C ASP A 247 10.63 -2.82 -15.28
N PRO A 248 10.29 -2.66 -16.56
CA PRO A 248 9.01 -3.13 -17.10
C PRO A 248 8.82 -4.64 -17.02
N ARG A 249 9.88 -5.40 -16.75
CA ARG A 249 9.80 -6.87 -16.55
C ARG A 249 9.06 -7.24 -15.25
N PHE A 250 9.05 -6.33 -14.27
CA PHE A 250 8.43 -6.52 -12.94
C PHE A 250 7.19 -5.69 -12.71
N VAL A 251 6.86 -4.76 -13.61
CA VAL A 251 5.66 -3.93 -13.49
C VAL A 251 4.43 -4.77 -13.83
N ASP A 252 3.45 -4.78 -12.94
CA ASP A 252 2.21 -5.53 -13.13
C ASP A 252 1.36 -4.92 -14.26
N ARG A 253 0.53 -5.75 -14.91
CA ARG A 253 -0.26 -5.34 -16.07
C ARG A 253 -1.26 -4.22 -15.75
N TYR A 254 -1.76 -4.18 -14.51
CA TYR A 254 -2.69 -3.17 -14.04
C TYR A 254 -2.02 -1.86 -13.64
N SER A 255 -0.69 -1.86 -13.41
CA SER A 255 0.00 -0.68 -12.89
C SER A 255 0.17 0.40 -13.97
N GLY A 256 -0.29 1.60 -13.67
CA GLY A 256 -0.05 2.82 -14.43
C GLY A 256 1.13 3.64 -13.89
N PRO A 257 1.46 4.77 -14.54
CA PRO A 257 2.56 5.66 -14.09
C PRO A 257 2.38 6.18 -12.65
N GLY A 258 1.14 6.41 -12.23
CA GLY A 258 0.80 6.89 -10.87
C GLY A 258 0.76 5.80 -9.80
N SER A 259 0.76 4.51 -10.17
CA SER A 259 0.60 3.42 -9.20
C SER A 259 1.68 3.40 -8.11
N THR A 260 2.89 3.84 -8.43
CA THR A 260 4.00 3.91 -7.45
C THR A 260 3.77 4.92 -6.32
N HIS A 261 2.79 5.83 -6.44
CA HIS A 261 2.43 6.74 -5.36
C HIS A 261 1.91 5.99 -4.11
N TRP A 262 1.42 4.78 -4.25
CA TRP A 262 1.12 3.91 -3.09
C TRP A 262 2.37 3.61 -2.25
N GLY A 263 3.56 3.69 -2.81
CA GLY A 263 4.82 3.66 -2.06
C GLY A 263 4.96 4.78 -1.03
N LEU A 264 4.17 5.87 -1.14
CA LEU A 264 4.15 6.98 -0.19
C LEU A 264 3.30 6.69 1.06
N ARG A 265 2.58 5.56 1.13
CA ARG A 265 1.67 5.23 2.25
C ARG A 265 2.38 5.22 3.61
N SER A 266 3.64 4.81 3.66
CA SER A 266 4.45 4.91 4.89
C SER A 266 4.66 6.36 5.35
N LEU A 267 4.88 7.28 4.41
CA LEU A 267 4.97 8.71 4.72
C LEU A 267 3.61 9.30 5.11
N VAL A 268 2.52 8.86 4.46
CA VAL A 268 1.17 9.31 4.86
C VAL A 268 0.93 9.01 6.34
N LEU A 269 1.19 7.78 6.79
CA LEU A 269 1.03 7.43 8.20
C LEU A 269 1.99 8.22 9.10
N ALA A 270 3.27 8.31 8.73
CA ALA A 270 4.26 9.04 9.51
C ALA A 270 3.88 10.52 9.71
N PHE A 271 3.35 11.18 8.67
CA PHE A 271 2.93 12.58 8.73
C PHE A 271 1.52 12.80 9.33
N MET A 272 0.75 11.76 9.58
CA MET A 272 -0.45 11.86 10.43
C MET A 272 -0.08 12.21 11.89
N ASP A 273 1.09 11.80 12.34
CA ASP A 273 1.66 12.28 13.61
C ASP A 273 2.27 13.68 13.42
N ARG A 274 2.00 14.55 14.41
CA ARG A 274 2.49 15.94 14.36
C ARG A 274 4.02 16.00 14.51
N PRO A 275 4.69 16.96 13.90
CA PRO A 275 6.08 17.26 14.20
C PRO A 275 6.29 17.42 15.71
N GLY A 276 7.31 16.77 16.26
CA GLY A 276 7.58 16.77 17.71
C GLY A 276 6.83 15.69 18.49
N SER A 277 5.97 14.88 17.86
CA SER A 277 5.36 13.72 18.52
C SER A 277 6.39 12.65 18.90
N PRO A 278 6.04 11.70 19.76
CA PRO A 278 6.91 10.58 20.12
C PRO A 278 7.46 9.82 18.91
N PHE A 279 6.70 9.66 17.83
CA PHE A 279 7.19 9.05 16.60
C PHE A 279 8.43 9.76 16.05
N TRP A 280 8.43 11.09 16.00
CA TRP A 280 9.53 11.88 15.44
C TRP A 280 10.68 12.12 16.42
N THR A 281 10.46 11.99 17.73
CA THR A 281 11.44 12.37 18.76
C THR A 281 12.01 11.18 19.54
N ALA A 282 11.33 10.02 19.55
CA ALA A 282 11.86 8.83 20.22
C ALA A 282 13.20 8.39 19.59
N PRO A 283 14.17 7.95 20.42
CA PRO A 283 15.37 7.30 19.92
C PRO A 283 15.00 6.08 19.07
N GLU A 284 15.64 5.94 17.91
CA GLU A 284 15.45 4.77 17.07
C GLU A 284 15.78 3.48 17.82
N GLN A 285 14.98 2.46 17.58
CA GLN A 285 15.21 1.13 18.13
C GLN A 285 15.61 0.18 16.99
N PRO A 286 16.56 -0.71 17.23
CA PRO A 286 17.05 -1.59 16.18
C PRO A 286 15.96 -2.55 15.68
N LEU A 287 16.01 -2.86 14.39
CA LEU A 287 15.19 -3.89 13.77
C LEU A 287 15.68 -5.29 14.18
N PRO A 288 14.85 -6.34 14.10
CA PRO A 288 15.25 -7.69 14.51
C PRO A 288 16.58 -8.17 13.93
N VAL A 289 16.83 -7.94 12.63
CA VAL A 289 18.08 -8.34 11.95
C VAL A 289 19.31 -7.58 12.46
N GLU A 290 19.13 -6.43 13.09
CA GLU A 290 20.22 -5.65 13.69
C GLU A 290 20.56 -6.12 15.11
N VAL A 291 19.67 -6.91 15.72
CA VAL A 291 19.83 -7.40 17.11
C VAL A 291 20.46 -8.79 17.14
N ALA A 292 19.91 -9.75 16.40
CA ALA A 292 20.32 -11.15 16.44
C ALA A 292 19.93 -11.88 15.13
N ASP A 293 20.55 -13.03 14.91
CA ASP A 293 20.05 -14.00 13.94
C ASP A 293 18.68 -14.50 14.37
N TYR A 294 17.83 -14.79 13.41
CA TYR A 294 16.51 -15.36 13.67
C TYR A 294 16.06 -16.31 12.57
N ARG A 295 15.15 -17.19 12.95
CA ARG A 295 14.37 -18.04 12.05
C ARG A 295 12.93 -18.06 12.52
N LEU A 296 12.01 -17.78 11.58
CA LEU A 296 10.57 -17.82 11.79
C LEU A 296 9.95 -18.85 10.86
N ASP A 297 9.33 -19.87 11.42
CA ASP A 297 8.55 -20.85 10.65
C ASP A 297 7.08 -20.41 10.64
N LEU A 298 6.52 -20.23 9.45
CA LEU A 298 5.19 -19.67 9.21
C LEU A 298 4.38 -20.65 8.33
N PRO A 299 3.85 -21.72 8.92
CA PRO A 299 3.28 -22.82 8.16
C PRO A 299 2.03 -22.46 7.36
N LYS A 300 1.20 -21.53 7.85
CA LYS A 300 0.01 -21.10 7.11
C LYS A 300 0.33 -20.16 5.95
N LEU A 301 1.43 -19.42 6.02
CA LEU A 301 1.96 -18.65 4.90
C LEU A 301 2.78 -19.52 3.94
N GLY A 302 3.23 -20.69 4.38
CA GLY A 302 4.15 -21.55 3.64
C GLY A 302 5.57 -21.00 3.58
N TRP A 303 5.96 -20.15 4.54
CA TRP A 303 7.23 -19.43 4.56
C TRP A 303 8.12 -19.83 5.73
N VAL A 304 9.42 -19.78 5.49
CA VAL A 304 10.44 -19.73 6.53
C VAL A 304 11.24 -18.45 6.31
N ILE A 305 11.29 -17.57 7.31
CA ILE A 305 12.05 -16.32 7.22
C ILE A 305 13.30 -16.46 8.07
N GLU A 306 14.46 -16.14 7.49
CA GLU A 306 15.74 -16.13 8.19
C GLU A 306 16.38 -14.75 8.08
N GLY A 307 16.92 -14.27 9.19
CA GLY A 307 17.74 -13.06 9.24
C GLY A 307 19.11 -13.37 9.82
N CYS A 308 20.16 -12.81 9.23
CA CYS A 308 21.52 -12.92 9.69
C CYS A 308 22.05 -11.53 10.08
N LYS A 309 22.35 -11.33 11.36
CA LYS A 309 22.82 -10.07 11.93
C LYS A 309 24.12 -9.61 11.28
N ASP A 310 25.10 -10.51 11.16
CA ASP A 310 26.45 -10.15 10.72
C ASP A 310 26.46 -9.61 9.30
N THR A 311 25.60 -10.15 8.44
CA THR A 311 25.51 -9.74 7.03
C THR A 311 24.39 -8.73 6.78
N GLY A 312 23.41 -8.62 7.69
CA GLY A 312 22.17 -7.88 7.49
C GLY A 312 21.24 -8.52 6.44
N ARG A 313 21.54 -9.76 6.01
CA ARG A 313 20.74 -10.49 5.03
C ARG A 313 19.46 -10.98 5.66
N ILE A 314 18.36 -10.84 4.92
CA ILE A 314 17.06 -11.42 5.23
C ILE A 314 16.65 -12.28 4.03
N ALA A 315 16.14 -13.49 4.28
CA ALA A 315 15.64 -14.38 3.25
C ALA A 315 14.28 -14.95 3.62
N ILE A 316 13.41 -15.11 2.62
CA ILE A 316 12.17 -15.87 2.68
C ILE A 316 12.40 -17.16 1.89
N HIS A 317 12.24 -18.29 2.55
CA HIS A 317 12.26 -19.61 1.90
C HIS A 317 10.83 -20.14 1.78
N ILE A 318 10.47 -20.63 0.59
CA ILE A 318 9.17 -21.23 0.30
C ILE A 318 9.39 -22.70 -0.10
N PRO A 319 9.40 -23.63 0.87
CA PRO A 319 9.78 -25.03 0.61
C PRO A 319 8.90 -25.75 -0.41
N SER A 320 7.64 -25.34 -0.53
CA SER A 320 6.68 -25.92 -1.50
C SER A 320 7.01 -25.55 -2.95
N ASN A 321 7.79 -24.50 -3.19
CA ASN A 321 8.14 -24.06 -4.53
C ASN A 321 9.21 -24.96 -5.15
N LYS A 322 9.08 -25.23 -6.45
CA LYS A 322 9.91 -26.23 -7.14
C LYS A 322 11.37 -25.82 -7.35
N GLY A 323 11.67 -24.54 -7.25
CA GLY A 323 13.06 -24.02 -7.40
C GLY A 323 13.68 -24.29 -8.78
N ALA A 324 12.85 -24.44 -9.80
CA ALA A 324 13.32 -24.54 -11.18
C ALA A 324 13.96 -23.23 -11.62
N ALA A 325 14.93 -23.28 -12.53
CA ALA A 325 15.47 -22.10 -13.16
C ALA A 325 14.33 -21.34 -13.89
N ILE A 326 13.98 -20.15 -13.39
CA ILE A 326 12.90 -19.37 -13.94
C ILE A 326 13.48 -18.45 -15.01
N THR A 327 12.96 -18.58 -16.23
CA THR A 327 13.36 -17.70 -17.33
C THR A 327 12.58 -16.38 -17.26
N LEU A 328 13.29 -15.30 -17.04
CA LEU A 328 12.74 -13.96 -17.05
C LEU A 328 12.42 -13.52 -18.49
N GLN A 329 11.15 -13.28 -18.78
CA GLN A 329 10.73 -12.76 -20.08
C GLN A 329 11.12 -11.28 -20.22
N ALA A 330 11.80 -10.95 -21.32
CA ALA A 330 12.23 -9.60 -21.63
C ALA A 330 11.06 -8.72 -22.13
N HIS A 331 11.14 -7.43 -21.83
CA HIS A 331 10.30 -6.41 -22.48
C HIS A 331 10.93 -6.05 -23.84
N THR A 332 10.62 -6.86 -24.85
CA THR A 332 11.23 -6.78 -26.18
C THR A 332 10.81 -5.52 -26.96
N ILE A 333 11.62 -5.13 -27.96
CA ILE A 333 11.30 -3.99 -28.84
C ILE A 333 9.95 -4.17 -29.56
N PHE A 334 9.57 -5.42 -29.90
CA PHE A 334 8.27 -5.70 -30.49
C PHE A 334 7.11 -5.40 -29.56
N ARG A 335 7.28 -5.67 -28.24
CA ARG A 335 6.29 -5.27 -27.22
C ARG A 335 6.18 -3.75 -27.12
N GLN A 336 7.31 -3.04 -27.10
CA GLN A 336 7.34 -1.56 -27.03
C GLN A 336 6.68 -0.92 -28.27
N ILE A 337 6.94 -1.43 -29.47
CA ILE A 337 6.26 -0.99 -30.70
C ILE A 337 4.76 -1.26 -30.59
N GLY A 338 4.38 -2.46 -30.14
CA GLY A 338 2.99 -2.81 -29.94
C GLY A 338 2.29 -1.91 -28.91
N GLU A 339 2.95 -1.54 -27.82
CA GLU A 339 2.42 -0.57 -26.84
C GLU A 339 2.15 0.79 -27.46
N THR A 340 3.07 1.25 -28.31
CA THR A 340 2.92 2.54 -29.02
C THR A 340 1.73 2.51 -29.97
N ILE A 341 1.56 1.44 -30.73
CA ILE A 341 0.48 1.28 -31.71
C ILE A 341 -0.88 1.10 -31.00
N LEU A 342 -0.93 0.22 -30.01
CA LEU A 342 -2.17 -0.15 -29.31
C LEU A 342 -2.53 0.83 -28.18
N ARG A 343 -1.64 1.76 -27.84
CA ARG A 343 -1.77 2.70 -26.72
C ARG A 343 -2.13 2.03 -25.39
N ARG A 344 -1.59 0.82 -25.17
CA ARG A 344 -1.78 0.07 -23.93
C ARG A 344 -0.52 -0.71 -23.57
N PRO A 345 -0.25 -0.95 -22.28
CA PRO A 345 0.90 -1.76 -21.84
C PRO A 345 0.83 -3.20 -22.38
N LEU A 346 1.95 -3.68 -22.94
CA LEU A 346 2.16 -5.09 -23.35
C LEU A 346 3.32 -5.72 -22.55
N ARG A 347 3.38 -5.44 -21.26
CA ARG A 347 4.43 -5.90 -20.37
C ARG A 347 4.46 -7.42 -20.26
N PRO A 348 5.65 -8.04 -20.10
CA PRO A 348 5.74 -9.46 -19.84
C PRO A 348 5.10 -9.81 -18.50
N TYR A 349 4.41 -10.95 -18.45
CA TYR A 349 3.86 -11.44 -17.19
C TYR A 349 4.85 -12.41 -16.56
N ASN A 350 5.74 -11.89 -15.74
CA ASN A 350 6.77 -12.64 -15.04
C ASN A 350 6.27 -13.16 -13.68
N HIS A 351 5.13 -13.86 -13.68
CA HIS A 351 4.52 -14.37 -12.46
C HIS A 351 5.44 -15.34 -11.71
N ALA A 352 6.05 -16.28 -12.44
CA ALA A 352 6.85 -17.32 -11.82
C ALA A 352 8.01 -16.78 -10.97
N ILE A 353 8.72 -15.76 -11.46
CA ILE A 353 9.83 -15.16 -10.67
C ILE A 353 9.32 -14.43 -9.42
N LYS A 354 8.06 -13.98 -9.42
CA LYS A 354 7.47 -13.29 -8.27
C LYS A 354 6.94 -14.25 -7.21
N TYR A 355 6.51 -15.46 -7.59
CA TYR A 355 5.77 -16.36 -6.69
C TYR A 355 6.31 -17.80 -6.60
N GLU A 356 7.15 -18.26 -7.56
CA GLU A 356 7.54 -19.66 -7.65
C GLU A 356 9.01 -19.93 -7.32
N CYS A 357 9.79 -18.88 -6.95
CA CYS A 357 11.15 -19.07 -6.46
C CYS A 357 11.14 -19.73 -5.08
N ARG A 358 12.12 -20.58 -4.83
CA ARG A 358 12.32 -21.20 -3.50
C ARG A 358 12.82 -20.21 -2.45
N GLU A 359 13.55 -19.20 -2.89
CA GLU A 359 14.13 -18.21 -2.02
C GLU A 359 13.97 -16.80 -2.61
N TYR A 360 13.69 -15.85 -1.74
CA TYR A 360 13.76 -14.42 -2.01
C TYR A 360 14.64 -13.80 -0.93
N ALA A 361 15.68 -13.08 -1.32
CA ALA A 361 16.65 -12.52 -0.37
C ALA A 361 16.89 -11.03 -0.60
N SER A 362 17.21 -10.31 0.48
CA SER A 362 17.45 -8.86 0.42
C SER A 362 18.71 -8.49 -0.38
N ASP A 363 19.70 -9.37 -0.43
CA ASP A 363 20.94 -9.25 -1.19
C ASP A 363 20.84 -9.77 -2.64
N ASN A 364 19.74 -10.44 -2.97
CA ASN A 364 19.44 -10.90 -4.33
C ASN A 364 17.94 -10.68 -4.63
N PRO A 365 17.47 -9.43 -4.67
CA PRO A 365 16.08 -9.13 -4.92
C PRO A 365 15.66 -9.68 -6.28
N LEU A 366 14.49 -10.36 -6.31
CA LEU A 366 13.89 -10.95 -7.50
C LEU A 366 14.68 -12.10 -8.13
N ASN A 367 15.66 -12.69 -7.43
CA ASN A 367 16.51 -13.76 -7.95
C ASN A 367 17.13 -13.46 -9.32
N LEU A 368 17.49 -12.22 -9.56
CA LEU A 368 18.18 -11.82 -10.77
C LEU A 368 19.62 -12.31 -10.68
N ALA A 369 20.04 -13.13 -11.66
CA ALA A 369 21.45 -13.48 -11.80
C ALA A 369 22.30 -12.18 -11.90
N PRO A 370 23.50 -12.13 -11.25
CA PRO A 370 24.34 -10.94 -11.31
C PRO A 370 24.53 -10.48 -12.76
N PRO A 371 24.59 -9.16 -13.08
CA PRO A 371 25.07 -8.15 -12.15
C PRO A 371 24.05 -7.07 -11.81
N TYR A 372 23.20 -7.23 -10.78
CA TYR A 372 22.85 -6.07 -10.02
C TYR A 372 24.06 -5.79 -9.11
N ARG A 373 24.90 -4.86 -9.49
CA ARG A 373 25.91 -4.33 -8.58
C ARG A 373 25.14 -3.52 -7.51
N LEU A 374 25.10 -4.08 -6.31
CA LEU A 374 24.73 -3.37 -5.09
C LEU A 374 25.76 -2.27 -4.81
#